data_3343cb415a186732f829dd06de2cf3a5
#
_entry.id   3343cb415a186732f829dd06de2cf3a5
#
_cell.length_a   1.000
_cell.length_b   1.000
_cell.length_c   1.000
_cell.angle_alpha   90.00
_cell.angle_beta   90.00
_cell.angle_gamma   90.00
#
_symmetry.space_group_name_H-M   'P 1'
#
loop_
_entity.id
_entity.type
_entity.pdbx_description
1 polymer ?
#
loop_
_entity_poly.entity_id
_entity_poly.type
_entity_poly.pdbx_seq_one_letter_code
_entity_poly.pdbx_strand_id
1 'polypeptide(L)'
;SQGRFKGVVLLPEDATGAQVKAMVDGGIVGLRFNLNFPSSPSLYGPVGERALAIARESGWVVLVHYEGDTILEALPVLRRSGCPVIIDHSGRPSIAAGLDQPSFRALLAFGREGHGVIKLSGASRMSKTGWPFEDCDPYMHALIEAFGLDRCIWGSDWPFVRPKYRVDYGPLLAYFRRLVPNAADQRRILWSNPARLFGFQS
;
A
#
# COMPACT_ATOMS: atom_id res chain seq x y z
N SER A 1 21.30 -9.14 -3.30
CA SER A 1 21.00 -8.05 -2.32
C SER A 1 21.42 -8.40 -0.88
N GLN A 2 21.83 -9.63 -0.64
CA GLN A 2 22.14 -10.14 0.72
C GLN A 2 20.97 -9.88 1.72
N GLY A 3 19.73 -9.97 1.24
CA GLY A 3 18.53 -9.74 2.06
C GLY A 3 18.18 -8.28 2.37
N ARG A 4 19.00 -7.31 1.94
CA ARG A 4 18.77 -5.87 2.22
C ARG A 4 17.65 -5.25 1.41
N PHE A 5 17.26 -5.88 0.30
CA PHE A 5 16.17 -5.42 -0.56
C PHE A 5 15.14 -6.54 -0.73
N LYS A 6 13.88 -6.16 -0.73
CA LYS A 6 12.75 -7.01 -1.06
C LYS A 6 11.96 -6.35 -2.19
N GLY A 7 11.38 -7.16 -3.09
CA GLY A 7 10.65 -6.66 -4.24
C GLY A 7 9.16 -7.00 -4.20
N VAL A 8 8.37 -6.10 -4.78
CA VAL A 8 6.95 -6.34 -5.12
C VAL A 8 6.81 -6.16 -6.62
N VAL A 9 6.21 -7.12 -7.31
CA VAL A 9 6.16 -7.15 -8.77
C VAL A 9 4.74 -7.08 -9.31
N LEU A 10 4.59 -6.66 -10.56
CA LEU A 10 3.42 -7.00 -11.39
C LEU A 10 3.65 -8.42 -11.90
N LEU A 11 2.82 -9.36 -11.47
CA LEU A 11 2.97 -10.76 -11.87
C LEU A 11 2.43 -10.93 -13.30
N PRO A 12 3.23 -11.42 -14.26
CA PRO A 12 2.73 -11.76 -15.59
C PRO A 12 1.59 -12.79 -15.52
N GLU A 13 0.58 -12.62 -16.35
CA GLU A 13 -0.59 -13.52 -16.37
C GLU A 13 -0.24 -14.97 -16.72
N ASP A 14 0.81 -15.15 -17.51
CA ASP A 14 1.35 -16.43 -17.97
C ASP A 14 2.56 -16.92 -17.16
N ALA A 15 2.89 -16.26 -16.03
CA ALA A 15 4.03 -16.62 -15.21
C ALA A 15 4.03 -18.13 -14.86
N THR A 16 5.10 -18.83 -15.22
CA THR A 16 5.28 -20.25 -14.90
C THR A 16 5.72 -20.46 -13.45
N GLY A 17 5.52 -21.66 -12.91
CA GLY A 17 6.00 -22.01 -11.58
C GLY A 17 7.52 -21.83 -11.42
N ALA A 18 8.30 -22.08 -12.45
CA ALA A 18 9.75 -21.85 -12.45
C ALA A 18 10.10 -20.37 -12.33
N GLN A 19 9.36 -19.50 -13.03
CA GLN A 19 9.53 -18.05 -12.92
C GLN A 19 9.12 -17.54 -11.53
N VAL A 20 8.00 -18.01 -10.97
CA VAL A 20 7.59 -17.66 -9.61
C VAL A 20 8.66 -18.09 -8.60
N LYS A 21 9.18 -19.32 -8.73
CA LYS A 21 10.28 -19.77 -7.87
C LYS A 21 11.53 -18.87 -7.98
N ALA A 22 11.92 -18.51 -9.20
CA ALA A 22 13.06 -17.60 -9.41
C ALA A 22 12.80 -16.19 -8.78
N MET A 23 11.56 -15.70 -8.82
CA MET A 23 11.18 -14.44 -8.14
C MET A 23 11.34 -14.57 -6.63
N VAL A 24 10.84 -15.65 -6.02
CA VAL A 24 10.99 -15.93 -4.58
C VAL A 24 12.46 -15.98 -4.19
N ASP A 25 13.26 -16.77 -4.90
CA ASP A 25 14.70 -16.91 -4.66
C ASP A 25 15.44 -15.56 -4.84
N GLY A 26 14.95 -14.71 -5.74
CA GLY A 26 15.45 -13.36 -6.00
C GLY A 26 15.06 -12.31 -4.95
N GLY A 27 14.19 -12.67 -3.97
CA GLY A 27 13.78 -11.76 -2.90
C GLY A 27 12.49 -11.01 -3.19
N ILE A 28 11.66 -11.48 -4.13
CA ILE A 28 10.30 -10.99 -4.30
C ILE A 28 9.43 -11.53 -3.17
N VAL A 29 8.70 -10.63 -2.51
CA VAL A 29 7.86 -10.92 -1.35
C VAL A 29 6.41 -10.46 -1.54
N GLY A 30 6.06 -10.02 -2.72
CA GLY A 30 4.70 -9.60 -3.00
C GLY A 30 4.40 -9.35 -4.46
N LEU A 31 3.13 -9.29 -4.77
CA LEU A 31 2.62 -8.84 -6.05
C LEU A 31 1.80 -7.56 -5.90
N ARG A 32 1.63 -6.82 -7.00
CA ARG A 32 0.88 -5.57 -7.06
C ARG A 32 -0.25 -5.65 -8.06
N PHE A 33 -1.41 -5.15 -7.66
CA PHE A 33 -2.51 -4.80 -8.56
C PHE A 33 -2.65 -3.28 -8.66
N ASN A 34 -2.70 -2.75 -9.89
CA ASN A 34 -3.02 -1.36 -10.17
C ASN A 34 -4.40 -1.29 -10.82
N LEU A 35 -5.44 -1.07 -10.04
CA LEU A 35 -6.83 -1.24 -10.50
C LEU A 35 -7.25 -0.24 -11.59
N ASN A 36 -6.55 0.91 -11.68
CA ASN A 36 -6.85 1.95 -12.67
C ASN A 36 -5.92 1.94 -13.90
N PHE A 37 -5.06 0.94 -14.03
CA PHE A 37 -4.12 0.84 -15.15
C PHE A 37 -4.44 -0.38 -16.02
N PRO A 38 -4.90 -0.19 -17.27
CA PRO A 38 -5.29 -1.29 -18.17
C PRO A 38 -4.18 -2.32 -18.43
N SER A 39 -2.92 -1.88 -18.32
CA SER A 39 -1.74 -2.76 -18.48
C SER A 39 -1.38 -3.57 -17.24
N SER A 40 -2.09 -3.37 -16.13
CA SER A 40 -1.90 -4.18 -14.92
C SER A 40 -2.73 -5.45 -15.01
N PRO A 41 -2.20 -6.59 -14.54
CA PRO A 41 -3.00 -7.80 -14.40
C PRO A 41 -4.27 -7.54 -13.61
N SER A 42 -5.37 -8.19 -14.03
CA SER A 42 -6.66 -8.05 -13.36
C SER A 42 -6.64 -8.67 -11.97
N LEU A 43 -7.28 -8.00 -11.01
CA LEU A 43 -7.59 -8.60 -9.71
C LEU A 43 -8.76 -9.60 -9.80
N TYR A 44 -9.56 -9.51 -10.87
CA TYR A 44 -10.83 -10.22 -11.02
C TYR A 44 -10.73 -11.41 -11.99
N GLY A 45 -11.69 -12.34 -11.84
CA GLY A 45 -11.80 -13.50 -12.70
C GLY A 45 -10.61 -14.47 -12.58
N PRO A 46 -10.45 -15.39 -13.55
CA PRO A 46 -9.43 -16.45 -13.46
C PRO A 46 -7.99 -15.94 -13.31
N VAL A 47 -7.67 -14.80 -13.90
CA VAL A 47 -6.33 -14.17 -13.80
C VAL A 47 -6.06 -13.74 -12.37
N GLY A 48 -7.01 -13.01 -11.76
CA GLY A 48 -6.89 -12.55 -10.37
C GLY A 48 -6.86 -13.72 -9.38
N GLU A 49 -7.73 -14.70 -9.55
CA GLU A 49 -7.78 -15.90 -8.72
C GLU A 49 -6.45 -16.68 -8.74
N ARG A 50 -5.86 -16.84 -9.93
CA ARG A 50 -4.56 -17.48 -10.09
C ARG A 50 -3.44 -16.66 -9.43
N ALA A 51 -3.41 -15.35 -9.61
CA ALA A 51 -2.41 -14.49 -9.00
C ALA A 51 -2.51 -14.51 -7.46
N LEU A 52 -3.71 -14.47 -6.91
CA LEU A 52 -3.95 -14.59 -5.48
C LEU A 52 -3.59 -15.98 -4.92
N ALA A 53 -3.82 -17.07 -5.69
CA ALA A 53 -3.37 -18.41 -5.31
C ALA A 53 -1.84 -18.47 -5.21
N ILE A 54 -1.13 -17.96 -6.21
CA ILE A 54 0.34 -17.87 -6.21
C ILE A 54 0.82 -17.05 -4.99
N ALA A 55 0.18 -15.93 -4.71
CA ALA A 55 0.55 -15.10 -3.55
C ALA A 55 0.41 -15.85 -2.23
N ARG A 56 -0.69 -16.59 -2.03
CA ARG A 56 -0.89 -17.43 -0.82
C ARG A 56 0.16 -18.52 -0.69
N GLU A 57 0.38 -19.28 -1.77
CA GLU A 57 1.35 -20.39 -1.79
C GLU A 57 2.79 -19.93 -1.56
N SER A 58 3.13 -18.74 -2.06
CA SER A 58 4.46 -18.12 -1.90
C SER A 58 4.63 -17.32 -0.61
N GLY A 59 3.58 -17.15 0.19
CA GLY A 59 3.60 -16.28 1.37
C GLY A 59 3.77 -14.79 1.02
N TRP A 60 3.36 -14.38 -0.16
CA TRP A 60 3.51 -13.01 -0.65
C TRP A 60 2.44 -12.06 -0.11
N VAL A 61 2.81 -10.81 0.06
CA VAL A 61 1.86 -9.72 0.28
C VAL A 61 1.20 -9.30 -1.04
N VAL A 62 -0.03 -8.80 -0.96
CA VAL A 62 -0.77 -8.24 -2.09
C VAL A 62 -0.86 -6.72 -1.92
N LEU A 63 -0.11 -5.97 -2.73
CA LEU A 63 -0.13 -4.51 -2.74
C LEU A 63 -1.19 -4.03 -3.75
N VAL A 64 -2.13 -3.20 -3.30
CA VAL A 64 -3.22 -2.68 -4.12
C VAL A 64 -3.14 -1.17 -4.25
N HIS A 65 -2.99 -0.71 -5.49
CA HIS A 65 -3.12 0.70 -5.87
C HIS A 65 -4.44 0.93 -6.60
N TYR A 66 -5.16 1.97 -6.20
CA TYR A 66 -6.42 2.36 -6.81
C TYR A 66 -6.64 3.88 -6.77
N GLU A 67 -7.61 4.36 -7.51
CA GLU A 67 -8.12 5.73 -7.46
C GLU A 67 -9.65 5.71 -7.48
N GLY A 68 -10.25 6.62 -6.72
CA GLY A 68 -11.72 6.74 -6.65
C GLY A 68 -12.41 5.50 -6.09
N ASP A 69 -13.56 5.17 -6.63
CA ASP A 69 -14.43 4.12 -6.10
C ASP A 69 -14.12 2.71 -6.59
N THR A 70 -13.07 2.51 -7.40
CA THR A 70 -12.67 1.16 -7.88
C THR A 70 -12.34 0.19 -6.73
N ILE A 71 -12.00 0.70 -5.56
CA ILE A 71 -11.75 -0.11 -4.37
C ILE A 71 -13.02 -0.81 -3.86
N LEU A 72 -14.20 -0.25 -4.09
CA LEU A 72 -15.46 -0.80 -3.58
C LEU A 72 -15.72 -2.22 -4.09
N GLU A 73 -15.40 -2.48 -5.36
CA GLU A 73 -15.49 -3.81 -5.96
C GLU A 73 -14.34 -4.74 -5.53
N ALA A 74 -13.18 -4.16 -5.24
CA ALA A 74 -11.99 -4.92 -4.86
C ALA A 74 -12.04 -5.44 -3.41
N LEU A 75 -12.59 -4.67 -2.47
CA LEU A 75 -12.59 -5.04 -1.04
C LEU A 75 -13.19 -6.42 -0.75
N PRO A 76 -14.32 -6.84 -1.35
CA PRO A 76 -14.83 -8.19 -1.16
C PRO A 76 -13.86 -9.29 -1.61
N VAL A 77 -13.14 -9.08 -2.72
CA VAL A 77 -12.12 -10.02 -3.21
C VAL A 77 -10.93 -10.06 -2.25
N LEU A 78 -10.44 -8.88 -1.83
CA LEU A 78 -9.31 -8.76 -0.93
C LEU A 78 -9.58 -9.38 0.46
N ARG A 79 -10.78 -9.22 1.01
CA ARG A 79 -11.20 -9.87 2.27
C ARG A 79 -11.11 -11.40 2.20
N ARG A 80 -11.46 -11.97 1.05
CA ARG A 80 -11.44 -13.42 0.83
C ARG A 80 -10.11 -13.95 0.30
N SER A 81 -9.15 -13.08 -0.01
CA SER A 81 -7.90 -13.47 -0.67
C SER A 81 -7.04 -14.43 0.16
N GLY A 82 -7.15 -14.40 1.48
CA GLY A 82 -6.25 -15.15 2.38
C GLY A 82 -4.80 -14.65 2.39
N CYS A 83 -4.54 -13.49 1.76
CA CYS A 83 -3.21 -12.88 1.69
C CYS A 83 -3.11 -11.66 2.62
N PRO A 84 -1.92 -11.32 3.12
CA PRO A 84 -1.68 -10.01 3.70
C PRO A 84 -1.86 -8.92 2.63
N VAL A 85 -2.83 -8.02 2.81
CA VAL A 85 -3.15 -6.95 1.85
C VAL A 85 -2.53 -5.64 2.31
N ILE A 86 -1.88 -4.93 1.39
CA ILE A 86 -1.38 -3.57 1.59
C ILE A 86 -2.14 -2.61 0.68
N ILE A 87 -2.76 -1.61 1.25
CA ILE A 87 -3.35 -0.50 0.49
C ILE A 87 -2.29 0.58 0.28
N ASP A 88 -2.00 0.86 -0.99
CA ASP A 88 -0.95 1.79 -1.39
C ASP A 88 -1.40 3.25 -1.30
N HIS A 89 -0.44 4.15 -1.11
CA HIS A 89 -0.59 5.61 -1.16
C HIS A 89 -1.80 6.13 -0.37
N SER A 90 -2.01 5.64 0.87
CA SER A 90 -3.10 6.07 1.75
C SER A 90 -4.49 5.95 1.10
N GLY A 91 -4.63 5.05 0.11
CA GLY A 91 -5.87 4.89 -0.66
C GLY A 91 -6.21 6.06 -1.59
N ARG A 92 -5.34 7.05 -1.72
CA ARG A 92 -5.50 8.24 -2.59
C ARG A 92 -6.89 8.88 -2.56
N PRO A 93 -7.46 9.22 -1.38
CA PRO A 93 -8.73 9.91 -1.32
C PRO A 93 -8.67 11.28 -2.01
N SER A 94 -9.79 11.73 -2.55
CA SER A 94 -9.93 13.08 -3.07
C SER A 94 -10.10 14.07 -1.92
N ILE A 95 -9.14 14.98 -1.74
CA ILE A 95 -9.23 16.04 -0.72
C ILE A 95 -10.49 16.90 -0.94
N ALA A 96 -10.84 17.18 -2.19
CA ALA A 96 -12.01 17.99 -2.52
C ALA A 96 -13.36 17.31 -2.19
N ALA A 97 -13.38 15.98 -2.14
CA ALA A 97 -14.61 15.22 -1.84
C ALA A 97 -14.88 15.04 -0.34
N GLY A 98 -13.94 15.43 0.51
CA GLY A 98 -14.08 15.31 1.97
C GLY A 98 -13.90 13.86 2.47
N LEU A 99 -14.04 13.69 3.78
CA LEU A 99 -13.84 12.39 4.45
C LEU A 99 -14.97 11.39 4.20
N ASP A 100 -16.17 11.88 3.84
CA ASP A 100 -17.36 11.04 3.68
C ASP A 100 -17.48 10.37 2.30
N GLN A 101 -16.46 10.50 1.43
CA GLN A 101 -16.47 9.85 0.14
C GLN A 101 -16.56 8.30 0.28
N PRO A 102 -17.34 7.61 -0.58
CA PRO A 102 -17.67 6.19 -0.41
C PRO A 102 -16.45 5.29 -0.31
N SER A 103 -15.48 5.48 -1.20
CA SER A 103 -14.21 4.71 -1.21
C SER A 103 -13.41 4.86 0.08
N PHE A 104 -13.32 6.07 0.63
CA PHE A 104 -12.56 6.31 1.86
C PHE A 104 -13.27 5.73 3.08
N ARG A 105 -14.59 5.89 3.18
CA ARG A 105 -15.37 5.24 4.24
C ARG A 105 -15.26 3.72 4.22
N ALA A 106 -15.32 3.12 3.04
CA ALA A 106 -15.14 1.68 2.86
C ALA A 106 -13.73 1.22 3.25
N LEU A 107 -12.70 2.03 2.91
CA LEU A 107 -11.32 1.77 3.34
C LEU A 107 -11.16 1.84 4.86
N LEU A 108 -11.73 2.84 5.51
CA LEU A 108 -11.71 2.93 6.99
C LEU A 108 -12.42 1.73 7.64
N ALA A 109 -13.57 1.31 7.11
CA ALA A 109 -14.25 0.10 7.58
C ALA A 109 -13.36 -1.14 7.43
N PHE A 110 -12.71 -1.33 6.28
CA PHE A 110 -11.76 -2.41 6.04
C PHE A 110 -10.61 -2.43 7.06
N GLY A 111 -10.10 -1.25 7.43
CA GLY A 111 -9.10 -1.12 8.49
C GLY A 111 -9.64 -1.52 9.87
N ARG A 112 -10.82 -1.03 10.26
CA ARG A 112 -11.46 -1.34 11.56
C ARG A 112 -11.81 -2.81 11.73
N GLU A 113 -12.18 -3.47 10.65
CA GLU A 113 -12.44 -4.92 10.62
C GLU A 113 -11.17 -5.78 10.86
N GLY A 114 -10.01 -5.15 10.95
CA GLY A 114 -8.74 -5.87 11.14
C GLY A 114 -8.08 -6.33 9.86
N HIS A 115 -8.66 -6.00 8.71
CA HIS A 115 -8.10 -6.35 7.42
C HIS A 115 -7.02 -5.37 6.97
N GLY A 116 -6.02 -5.91 6.31
CA GLY A 116 -5.00 -5.19 5.58
C GLY A 116 -4.04 -4.33 6.42
N VAL A 117 -3.14 -3.73 5.69
CA VAL A 117 -2.13 -2.76 6.13
C VAL A 117 -2.28 -1.52 5.28
N ILE A 118 -2.15 -0.34 5.86
CA ILE A 118 -2.13 0.92 5.11
C ILE A 118 -0.70 1.44 4.94
N LYS A 119 -0.33 1.78 3.72
CA LYS A 119 0.94 2.45 3.44
C LYS A 119 0.73 3.96 3.45
N LEU A 120 1.19 4.62 4.50
CA LEU A 120 1.15 6.07 4.69
C LEU A 120 2.14 6.74 3.73
N SER A 121 1.67 7.09 2.56
CA SER A 121 2.45 7.73 1.49
C SER A 121 1.53 8.47 0.52
N GLY A 122 2.10 9.21 -0.43
CA GLY A 122 1.35 9.85 -1.50
C GLY A 122 0.71 11.20 -1.11
N ALA A 123 1.04 11.81 0.01
CA ALA A 123 0.53 13.14 0.39
C ALA A 123 0.79 14.18 -0.72
N SER A 124 1.97 14.17 -1.34
CA SER A 124 2.29 15.04 -2.47
C SER A 124 1.41 14.85 -3.71
N ARG A 125 0.73 13.71 -3.82
CA ARG A 125 -0.20 13.43 -4.93
C ARG A 125 -1.63 13.85 -4.61
N MET A 126 -2.01 13.80 -3.33
CA MET A 126 -3.36 14.09 -2.83
C MET A 126 -3.55 15.56 -2.55
N SER A 127 -2.56 16.19 -1.91
CA SER A 127 -2.61 17.58 -1.45
C SER A 127 -2.96 18.56 -2.58
N LYS A 128 -3.81 19.53 -2.27
CA LYS A 128 -4.16 20.68 -3.11
C LYS A 128 -3.32 21.92 -2.78
N THR A 129 -2.79 21.97 -1.55
CA THR A 129 -2.02 23.12 -1.04
C THR A 129 -0.51 22.92 -1.18
N GLY A 130 -0.05 21.69 -1.42
CA GLY A 130 1.37 21.35 -1.45
C GLY A 130 1.97 21.27 -0.06
N TRP A 131 3.30 21.39 0.04
CA TRP A 131 4.00 21.39 1.32
C TRP A 131 3.48 22.51 2.25
N PRO A 132 3.20 22.23 3.53
CA PRO A 132 3.50 21.01 4.31
C PRO A 132 2.40 19.93 4.31
N PHE A 133 1.47 19.90 3.35
CA PHE A 133 0.43 18.89 3.14
C PHE A 133 -0.62 18.82 4.26
N GLU A 134 -0.91 19.93 4.94
CA GLU A 134 -1.85 19.97 6.07
C GLU A 134 -3.27 19.56 5.69
N ASP A 135 -3.67 19.80 4.45
CA ASP A 135 -4.95 19.35 3.91
C ASP A 135 -5.10 17.83 3.83
N CYS A 136 -4.00 17.08 3.94
CA CYS A 136 -4.00 15.63 4.04
C CYS A 136 -4.12 15.10 5.48
N ASP A 137 -3.86 15.92 6.50
CA ASP A 137 -3.80 15.49 7.90
C ASP A 137 -5.05 14.78 8.39
N PRO A 138 -6.29 15.27 8.14
CA PRO A 138 -7.50 14.59 8.59
C PRO A 138 -7.62 13.17 8.04
N TYR A 139 -7.19 12.96 6.78
CA TYR A 139 -7.23 11.65 6.13
C TYR A 139 -6.19 10.70 6.73
N MET A 140 -4.97 11.18 6.95
CA MET A 140 -3.90 10.37 7.53
C MET A 140 -4.22 9.96 8.97
N HIS A 141 -4.76 10.87 9.78
CA HIS A 141 -5.17 10.55 11.14
C HIS A 141 -6.31 9.53 11.16
N ALA A 142 -7.33 9.68 10.30
CA ALA A 142 -8.42 8.71 10.19
C ALA A 142 -7.93 7.31 9.77
N LEU A 143 -6.93 7.24 8.87
CA LEU A 143 -6.31 5.97 8.48
C LEU A 143 -5.52 5.35 9.62
N ILE A 144 -4.70 6.12 10.34
CA ILE A 144 -3.94 5.64 11.49
C ILE A 144 -4.88 5.12 12.58
N GLU A 145 -5.97 5.84 12.85
CA GLU A 145 -7.01 5.40 13.80
C GLU A 145 -7.68 4.09 13.36
N ALA A 146 -8.11 4.01 12.09
CA ALA A 146 -8.86 2.87 11.58
C ALA A 146 -8.01 1.59 11.47
N PHE A 147 -6.75 1.71 11.05
CA PHE A 147 -5.86 0.56 10.90
C PHE A 147 -5.08 0.23 12.18
N GLY A 148 -4.88 1.21 13.06
CA GLY A 148 -3.97 1.10 14.20
C GLY A 148 -2.50 1.09 13.80
N LEU A 149 -1.63 1.51 14.71
CA LEU A 149 -0.20 1.69 14.45
C LEU A 149 0.52 0.42 13.96
N ASP A 150 0.06 -0.76 14.39
CA ASP A 150 0.67 -2.06 14.02
C ASP A 150 0.38 -2.50 12.58
N ARG A 151 -0.57 -1.83 11.92
CA ARG A 151 -0.94 -2.06 10.52
C ARG A 151 -0.71 -0.85 9.64
N CYS A 152 0.15 0.05 10.08
CA CYS A 152 0.66 1.16 9.29
C CYS A 152 2.10 0.89 8.87
N ILE A 153 2.43 1.18 7.63
CA ILE A 153 3.81 1.27 7.12
C ILE A 153 3.98 2.61 6.41
N TRP A 154 5.19 3.07 6.22
CA TRP A 154 5.49 4.30 5.50
C TRP A 154 6.21 4.02 4.18
N GLY A 155 6.10 4.93 3.22
CA GLY A 155 6.86 4.93 1.98
C GLY A 155 7.03 6.32 1.40
N SER A 156 8.19 6.58 0.80
CA SER A 156 8.51 7.86 0.17
C SER A 156 7.84 8.10 -1.18
N ASP A 157 7.37 7.05 -1.84
CA ASP A 157 6.95 7.07 -3.25
C ASP A 157 8.11 7.40 -4.24
N TRP A 158 9.37 7.28 -3.78
CA TRP A 158 10.52 7.39 -4.69
C TRP A 158 10.44 6.28 -5.78
N PRO A 159 10.78 6.57 -7.05
CA PRO A 159 11.46 7.72 -7.61
C PRO A 159 10.54 8.85 -8.10
N PHE A 160 9.36 9.04 -7.53
CA PHE A 160 8.43 10.16 -7.82
C PHE A 160 7.99 10.20 -9.30
N VAL A 161 7.58 9.07 -9.84
CA VAL A 161 7.18 8.94 -11.25
C VAL A 161 6.01 9.89 -11.56
N ARG A 162 6.18 10.75 -12.59
CA ARG A 162 5.19 11.76 -13.04
C ARG A 162 4.67 12.66 -11.90
N PRO A 163 5.53 13.31 -11.12
CA PRO A 163 5.09 14.22 -10.07
C PRO A 163 4.47 15.47 -10.69
N LYS A 164 3.50 16.08 -10.03
CA LYS A 164 2.88 17.34 -10.46
C LYS A 164 3.82 18.54 -10.27
N TYR A 165 4.74 18.43 -9.32
CA TYR A 165 5.77 19.41 -8.96
C TYR A 165 6.97 18.69 -8.38
N ARG A 166 8.06 19.39 -8.14
CA ARG A 166 9.25 18.79 -7.52
C ARG A 166 8.90 18.25 -6.14
N VAL A 167 9.24 17.01 -5.91
CA VAL A 167 9.08 16.31 -4.63
C VAL A 167 10.43 15.78 -4.19
N ASP A 168 10.78 16.01 -2.94
CA ASP A 168 12.02 15.52 -2.34
C ASP A 168 11.70 14.59 -1.15
N TYR A 169 12.60 13.67 -0.87
CA TYR A 169 12.46 12.67 0.20
C TYR A 169 12.34 13.31 1.59
N GLY A 170 13.17 14.33 1.88
CA GLY A 170 13.22 15.00 3.18
C GLY A 170 11.89 15.56 3.64
N PRO A 171 11.21 16.39 2.84
CA PRO A 171 9.86 16.89 3.15
C PRO A 171 8.85 15.79 3.46
N LEU A 172 8.83 14.70 2.69
CA LEU A 172 7.90 13.60 2.94
C LEU A 172 8.16 12.89 4.26
N LEU A 173 9.41 12.70 4.64
CA LEU A 173 9.78 12.14 5.94
C LEU A 173 9.46 13.12 7.08
N ALA A 174 9.69 14.42 6.89
CA ALA A 174 9.33 15.46 7.85
C ALA A 174 7.81 15.53 8.08
N TYR A 175 7.03 15.43 6.99
CA TYR A 175 5.57 15.31 7.06
C TYR A 175 5.13 14.10 7.91
N PHE A 176 5.68 12.92 7.62
CA PHE A 176 5.38 11.71 8.40
C PHE A 176 5.71 11.87 9.89
N ARG A 177 6.88 12.47 10.21
CA ARG A 177 7.29 12.71 11.60
C ARG A 177 6.38 13.70 12.33
N ARG A 178 5.80 14.66 11.63
CA ARG A 178 4.80 15.58 12.18
C ARG A 178 3.49 14.85 12.50
N LEU A 179 3.04 13.96 11.62
CA LEU A 179 1.83 13.14 11.83
C LEU A 179 2.00 12.13 12.98
N VAL A 180 3.19 11.59 13.16
CA VAL A 180 3.51 10.56 14.16
C VAL A 180 4.68 11.08 15.01
N PRO A 181 4.45 11.94 15.99
CA PRO A 181 5.53 12.59 16.75
C PRO A 181 6.25 11.67 17.73
N ASN A 182 5.63 10.58 18.16
CA ASN A 182 6.21 9.64 19.10
C ASN A 182 7.28 8.77 18.42
N ALA A 183 8.51 8.76 18.96
CA ALA A 183 9.64 8.04 18.37
C ALA A 183 9.46 6.51 18.32
N ALA A 184 8.80 5.92 19.32
CA ALA A 184 8.52 4.49 19.35
C ALA A 184 7.52 4.11 18.25
N ASP A 185 6.50 4.93 18.01
CA ASP A 185 5.53 4.73 16.94
C ASP A 185 6.15 4.95 15.55
N GLN A 186 7.05 5.94 15.42
CA GLN A 186 7.85 6.08 14.19
C GLN A 186 8.67 4.83 13.90
N ARG A 187 9.39 4.28 14.90
CA ARG A 187 10.15 3.04 14.75
C ARG A 187 9.25 1.87 14.36
N ARG A 188 8.06 1.78 14.94
CA ARG A 188 7.07 0.75 14.62
C ARG A 188 6.68 0.79 13.13
N ILE A 189 6.30 1.96 12.64
CA ILE A 189 5.82 2.16 11.26
C ILE A 189 6.96 2.09 10.23
N LEU A 190 8.14 2.64 10.56
CA LEU A 190 9.28 2.69 9.64
C LEU A 190 10.10 1.40 9.59
N TRP A 191 10.06 0.60 10.65
CA TRP A 191 10.91 -0.59 10.76
C TRP A 191 10.18 -1.85 11.20
N SER A 192 9.58 -1.88 12.40
CA SER A 192 9.07 -3.13 12.97
C SER A 192 7.97 -3.77 12.12
N ASN A 193 7.02 -2.96 11.64
CA ASN A 193 5.94 -3.45 10.79
C ASN A 193 6.43 -3.89 9.41
N PRO A 194 7.25 -3.11 8.67
CA PRO A 194 7.84 -3.56 7.41
C PRO A 194 8.72 -4.80 7.58
N ALA A 195 9.52 -4.88 8.66
CA ALA A 195 10.36 -6.04 8.92
C ALA A 195 9.54 -7.32 9.07
N ARG A 196 8.48 -7.27 9.87
CA ARG A 196 7.55 -8.40 10.03
C ARG A 196 6.83 -8.74 8.73
N LEU A 197 6.31 -7.72 8.02
CA LEU A 197 5.48 -7.89 6.83
C LEU A 197 6.26 -8.45 5.64
N PHE A 198 7.49 -8.00 5.44
CA PHE A 198 8.33 -8.37 4.30
C PHE A 198 9.42 -9.40 4.65
N GLY A 199 9.51 -9.85 5.90
CA GLY A 199 10.48 -10.83 6.32
C GLY A 199 11.93 -10.31 6.31
N PHE A 200 12.16 -9.06 6.71
CA PHE A 200 13.51 -8.59 6.99
C PHE A 200 14.00 -9.16 8.32
N GLN A 201 15.24 -9.64 8.32
CA GLN A 201 15.90 -10.05 9.56
C GLN A 201 16.42 -8.81 10.30
N SER A 202 16.19 -8.78 11.62
CA SER A 202 16.69 -7.75 12.54
C SER A 202 18.16 -7.93 12.83
#